data_4057615ad2f2b1b5869417db1c6753d2
#
_entry.id   4057615ad2f2b1b5869417db1c6753d2
#
_cell.length_a   1.000
_cell.length_b   1.000
_cell.length_c   1.000
_cell.angle_alpha   90.00
_cell.angle_beta   90.00
_cell.angle_gamma   90.00
#
_symmetry.space_group_name_H-M   'P 1'
#
loop_
_entity.id
_entity.type
_entity.pdbx_description
1 polymer ?
#
loop_
_entity_poly.entity_id
_entity_poly.type
_entity_poly.pdbx_seq_one_letter_code
_entity_poly.pdbx_strand_id
1 'polypeptide(L)'
;VLKYGEKMAVRKADEIIVLSRNVQDYFRQQYGRETVFIPNGIDKPARREAREITKRFGLHKDDYILFLARLVPEKGAHYLIEAYQELRTDKKLVIAGGDSHAEEYMEKIYGYAKGNSKIVLTDFVQGRVLEELFSNAYVFVVPSDVEGMSISLLEAMSYGNCCVVSD
;
A
#
# COMPACT_ATOMS: atom_id res chain seq x y z
N VAL A 1 18.50 -18.75 -2.55
CA VAL A 1 17.93 -18.93 -1.19
C VAL A 1 16.42 -19.14 -1.25
N LEU A 2 15.65 -18.25 -1.91
CA LEU A 2 14.18 -18.32 -1.94
C LEU A 2 13.64 -19.65 -2.52
N LYS A 3 14.12 -20.08 -3.70
CA LYS A 3 13.70 -21.35 -4.32
C LYS A 3 14.01 -22.58 -3.46
N TYR A 4 15.07 -22.54 -2.66
CA TYR A 4 15.37 -23.63 -1.73
C TYR A 4 14.38 -23.65 -0.55
N GLY A 5 14.09 -22.48 0.03
CA GLY A 5 13.11 -22.34 1.09
C GLY A 5 11.71 -22.82 0.67
N GLU A 6 11.28 -22.46 -0.54
CA GLU A 6 10.02 -22.90 -1.13
C GLU A 6 9.95 -24.43 -1.27
N LYS A 7 10.99 -25.07 -1.82
CA LYS A 7 11.07 -26.54 -1.92
C LYS A 7 11.05 -27.22 -0.53
N MET A 8 11.68 -26.60 0.47
CA MET A 8 11.64 -27.11 1.83
C MET A 8 10.25 -26.99 2.44
N ALA A 9 9.56 -25.86 2.23
CA ALA A 9 8.18 -25.69 2.69
C ALA A 9 7.26 -26.74 2.07
N VAL A 10 7.34 -26.96 0.76
CA VAL A 10 6.54 -27.99 0.05
C VAL A 10 6.74 -29.38 0.63
N ARG A 11 7.96 -29.71 1.07
CA ARG A 11 8.29 -31.07 1.55
C ARG A 11 8.05 -31.29 3.03
N LYS A 12 8.12 -30.23 3.84
CA LYS A 12 8.18 -30.34 5.30
C LYS A 12 6.98 -29.77 6.04
N ALA A 13 6.24 -28.84 5.42
CA ALA A 13 5.07 -28.30 6.05
C ALA A 13 3.91 -29.32 5.98
N ASP A 14 3.20 -29.47 7.09
CA ASP A 14 1.98 -30.26 7.14
C ASP A 14 0.92 -29.67 6.22
N GLU A 15 0.67 -28.36 6.34
CA GLU A 15 -0.23 -27.58 5.49
C GLU A 15 0.46 -26.31 4.99
N ILE A 16 0.05 -25.83 3.80
CA ILE A 16 0.50 -24.56 3.22
C ILE A 16 -0.74 -23.69 2.99
N ILE A 17 -0.78 -22.54 3.64
CA ILE A 17 -1.82 -21.54 3.45
C ILE A 17 -1.34 -20.55 2.38
N VAL A 18 -2.20 -20.24 1.42
CA VAL A 18 -1.96 -19.28 0.35
C VAL A 18 -3.04 -18.21 0.33
N LEU A 19 -2.64 -16.99 -0.05
CA LEU A 19 -3.50 -15.80 0.00
C LEU A 19 -4.24 -15.54 -1.33
N SER A 20 -3.85 -16.21 -2.43
CA SER A 20 -4.50 -16.06 -3.73
C SER A 20 -4.66 -17.39 -4.47
N ARG A 21 -5.65 -17.44 -5.37
CA ARG A 21 -5.89 -18.61 -6.22
C ARG A 21 -4.73 -18.85 -7.19
N ASN A 22 -4.12 -17.79 -7.72
CA ASN A 22 -2.97 -17.90 -8.60
C ASN A 22 -1.79 -18.62 -7.91
N VAL A 23 -1.53 -18.30 -6.65
CA VAL A 23 -0.49 -18.99 -5.86
C VAL A 23 -0.90 -20.44 -5.56
N GLN A 24 -2.18 -20.71 -5.31
CA GLN A 24 -2.69 -22.09 -5.16
C GLN A 24 -2.43 -22.92 -6.42
N ASP A 25 -2.77 -22.37 -7.58
CA ASP A 25 -2.55 -23.04 -8.88
C ASP A 25 -1.06 -23.24 -9.17
N TYR A 26 -0.22 -22.25 -8.82
CA TYR A 26 1.23 -22.37 -8.93
C TYR A 26 1.76 -23.58 -8.15
N PHE A 27 1.40 -23.74 -6.84
CA PHE A 27 1.85 -24.86 -6.03
C PHE A 27 1.35 -26.20 -6.58
N ARG A 28 0.11 -26.26 -7.07
CA ARG A 28 -0.44 -27.46 -7.71
C ARG A 28 0.32 -27.82 -8.99
N GLN A 29 0.55 -26.85 -9.88
CA GLN A 29 1.21 -27.10 -11.17
C GLN A 29 2.71 -27.38 -11.01
N GLN A 30 3.40 -26.62 -10.16
CA GLN A 30 4.84 -26.70 -10.02
C GLN A 30 5.31 -27.88 -9.15
N TYR A 31 4.51 -28.26 -8.16
CA TYR A 31 4.92 -29.24 -7.14
C TYR A 31 3.93 -30.39 -6.92
N GLY A 32 2.79 -30.38 -7.57
CA GLY A 32 1.70 -31.32 -7.28
C GLY A 32 1.18 -31.20 -5.83
N ARG A 33 1.39 -30.05 -5.19
CA ARG A 33 1.05 -29.82 -3.78
C ARG A 33 -0.27 -29.07 -3.66
N GLU A 34 -1.23 -29.70 -2.99
CA GLU A 34 -2.46 -29.01 -2.58
C GLU A 34 -2.17 -28.01 -1.46
N THR A 35 -2.89 -26.90 -1.46
CA THR A 35 -2.75 -25.81 -0.49
C THR A 35 -4.10 -25.31 -0.03
N VAL A 36 -4.18 -24.72 1.15
CA VAL A 36 -5.40 -24.13 1.70
C VAL A 36 -5.47 -22.66 1.33
N PHE A 37 -6.51 -22.25 0.64
CA PHE A 37 -6.74 -20.83 0.30
C PHE A 37 -7.44 -20.13 1.45
N ILE A 38 -6.74 -19.23 2.13
CA ILE A 38 -7.28 -18.34 3.17
C ILE A 38 -6.83 -16.92 2.83
N PRO A 39 -7.70 -16.09 2.24
CA PRO A 39 -7.35 -14.71 1.90
C PRO A 39 -7.17 -13.85 3.16
N ASN A 40 -6.45 -12.73 3.03
CA ASN A 40 -6.40 -11.73 4.07
C ASN A 40 -7.81 -11.18 4.35
N GLY A 41 -8.11 -11.00 5.62
CA GLY A 41 -9.26 -10.25 6.12
C GLY A 41 -8.82 -8.88 6.63
N ILE A 42 -9.78 -8.00 6.80
CA ILE A 42 -9.60 -6.68 7.41
C ILE A 42 -10.73 -6.43 8.40
N ASP A 43 -10.46 -5.57 9.38
CA ASP A 43 -11.47 -5.13 10.32
C ASP A 43 -12.49 -4.20 9.68
N LYS A 44 -13.66 -4.10 10.32
CA LYS A 44 -14.68 -3.13 9.90
C LYS A 44 -14.14 -1.70 10.03
N PRO A 45 -14.25 -0.87 8.98
CA PRO A 45 -13.68 0.45 8.98
C PRO A 45 -14.34 1.37 10.01
N ALA A 46 -13.53 2.13 10.73
CA ALA A 46 -13.99 3.20 11.62
C ALA A 46 -13.91 4.54 10.87
N ARG A 47 -14.99 4.93 10.19
CA ARG A 47 -15.03 6.20 9.45
C ARG A 47 -14.87 7.39 10.38
N ARG A 48 -14.01 8.33 10.02
CA ARG A 48 -13.64 9.52 10.79
C ARG A 48 -13.71 10.78 9.95
N GLU A 49 -14.12 11.87 10.60
CA GLU A 49 -13.93 13.20 10.05
C GLU A 49 -12.46 13.61 10.09
N ALA A 50 -12.02 14.43 9.14
CA ALA A 50 -10.68 14.98 9.10
C ALA A 50 -10.48 15.98 10.24
N ARG A 51 -9.73 15.60 11.26
CA ARG A 51 -9.38 16.42 12.43
C ARG A 51 -7.87 16.42 12.69
N GLU A 52 -7.31 15.26 13.01
CA GLU A 52 -5.86 15.13 13.23
C GLU A 52 -5.06 15.33 11.95
N ILE A 53 -5.53 14.82 10.82
CA ILE A 53 -4.87 15.04 9.52
C ILE A 53 -4.94 16.50 9.08
N THR A 54 -6.01 17.21 9.42
CA THR A 54 -6.09 18.66 9.17
C THR A 54 -5.10 19.42 10.03
N LYS A 55 -5.04 19.11 11.33
CA LYS A 55 -4.14 19.77 12.28
C LYS A 55 -2.66 19.54 11.95
N ARG A 56 -2.29 18.30 11.57
CA ARG A 56 -0.90 17.90 11.34
C ARG A 56 -0.39 18.23 9.95
N PHE A 57 -1.24 18.05 8.93
CA PHE A 57 -0.83 18.05 7.52
C PHE A 57 -1.64 19.04 6.66
N GLY A 58 -2.62 19.72 7.23
CA GLY A 58 -3.50 20.62 6.48
C GLY A 58 -4.35 19.90 5.43
N LEU A 59 -4.77 18.65 5.69
CA LEU A 59 -5.56 17.82 4.79
C LEU A 59 -7.05 17.89 5.14
N HIS A 60 -7.90 17.97 4.13
CA HIS A 60 -9.35 17.98 4.28
C HIS A 60 -9.98 16.84 3.47
N LYS A 61 -11.29 16.65 3.63
CA LYS A 61 -12.03 15.63 2.90
C LYS A 61 -11.95 15.87 1.40
N ASP A 62 -11.71 14.79 0.64
CA ASP A 62 -11.61 14.77 -0.82
C ASP A 62 -10.52 15.69 -1.40
N ASP A 63 -9.51 16.06 -0.59
CA ASP A 63 -8.47 17.04 -0.86
C ASP A 63 -7.17 16.41 -1.40
N TYR A 64 -7.05 15.07 -1.35
CA TYR A 64 -5.79 14.42 -1.66
C TYR A 64 -5.92 13.03 -2.30
N ILE A 65 -4.87 12.70 -3.06
CA ILE A 65 -4.55 11.36 -3.56
C ILE A 65 -3.74 10.68 -2.46
N LEU A 66 -4.13 9.49 -2.03
CA LEU A 66 -3.45 8.73 -0.95
C LEU A 66 -2.67 7.55 -1.51
N PHE A 67 -1.40 7.47 -1.17
CA PHE A 67 -0.57 6.28 -1.22
C PHE A 67 -0.25 5.84 0.21
N LEU A 68 -0.38 4.55 0.52
CA LEU A 68 -0.03 4.01 1.83
C LEU A 68 0.58 2.61 1.70
N ALA A 69 1.89 2.53 1.93
CA ALA A 69 2.67 1.30 1.94
C ALA A 69 4.02 1.50 2.63
N ARG A 70 4.79 0.43 2.81
CA ARG A 70 6.22 0.55 3.12
C ARG A 70 6.92 1.30 1.97
N LEU A 71 7.83 2.20 2.30
CA LEU A 71 8.57 2.96 1.30
C LEU A 71 9.77 2.15 0.80
N VAL A 72 9.49 1.23 -0.12
CA VAL A 72 10.48 0.41 -0.83
C VAL A 72 10.23 0.50 -2.34
N PRO A 73 11.25 0.31 -3.19
CA PRO A 73 11.12 0.51 -4.63
C PRO A 73 9.94 -0.24 -5.26
N GLU A 74 9.73 -1.50 -4.88
CA GLU A 74 8.68 -2.36 -5.43
C GLU A 74 7.24 -1.90 -5.10
N LYS A 75 7.07 -0.95 -4.18
CA LYS A 75 5.75 -0.33 -3.89
C LYS A 75 5.45 0.87 -4.77
N GLY A 76 6.41 1.34 -5.54
CA GLY A 76 6.18 2.26 -6.64
C GLY A 76 5.81 3.70 -6.25
N ALA A 77 6.10 4.16 -5.02
CA ALA A 77 5.81 5.55 -4.63
C ALA A 77 6.44 6.58 -5.58
N HIS A 78 7.62 6.27 -6.12
CA HIS A 78 8.31 7.12 -7.09
C HIS A 78 7.53 7.26 -8.40
N TYR A 79 6.93 6.19 -8.93
CA TYR A 79 6.09 6.26 -10.14
C TYR A 79 4.90 7.20 -9.93
N LEU A 80 4.25 7.10 -8.76
CA LEU A 80 3.13 7.97 -8.44
C LEU A 80 3.56 9.44 -8.34
N ILE A 81 4.71 9.71 -7.72
CA ILE A 81 5.21 11.07 -7.59
C ILE A 81 5.56 11.65 -8.97
N GLU A 82 6.24 10.87 -9.82
CA GLU A 82 6.58 11.28 -11.19
C GLU A 82 5.32 11.58 -12.00
N ALA A 83 4.32 10.69 -11.99
CA ALA A 83 3.05 10.92 -12.64
C ALA A 83 2.28 12.14 -12.07
N TYR A 84 2.34 12.34 -10.75
CA TYR A 84 1.70 13.47 -10.09
C TYR A 84 2.31 14.80 -10.50
N GLN A 85 3.60 14.88 -10.78
CA GLN A 85 4.26 16.12 -11.24
C GLN A 85 3.74 16.58 -12.60
N GLU A 86 3.27 15.66 -13.43
CA GLU A 86 2.68 15.95 -14.74
C GLU A 86 1.16 16.20 -14.66
N LEU A 87 0.53 15.84 -13.55
CA LEU A 87 -0.91 15.90 -13.37
C LEU A 87 -1.37 17.33 -13.07
N ARG A 88 -2.32 17.84 -13.87
CA ARG A 88 -2.98 19.13 -13.59
C ARG A 88 -4.11 18.91 -12.58
N THR A 89 -3.81 19.11 -11.29
CA THR A 89 -4.77 18.94 -10.21
C THR A 89 -4.56 19.95 -9.09
N ASP A 90 -5.63 20.26 -8.37
CA ASP A 90 -5.60 21.03 -7.13
C ASP A 90 -5.36 20.14 -5.88
N LYS A 91 -5.56 18.83 -6.04
CA LYS A 91 -5.42 17.87 -4.95
C LYS A 91 -3.96 17.69 -4.54
N LYS A 92 -3.73 17.46 -3.25
CA LYS A 92 -2.41 17.11 -2.72
C LYS A 92 -2.09 15.63 -2.99
N LEU A 93 -0.82 15.29 -3.00
CA LEU A 93 -0.36 13.90 -2.97
C LEU A 93 0.12 13.57 -1.55
N VAL A 94 -0.49 12.60 -0.92
CA VAL A 94 -0.10 12.12 0.41
C VAL A 94 0.60 10.77 0.26
N ILE A 95 1.85 10.73 0.68
CA ILE A 95 2.66 9.51 0.76
C ILE A 95 2.78 9.13 2.24
N ALA A 96 2.05 8.12 2.64
CA ALA A 96 2.05 7.59 3.99
C ALA A 96 2.81 6.26 4.05
N GLY A 97 3.82 6.20 4.91
CA GLY A 97 4.63 5.01 5.10
C GLY A 97 5.92 5.31 5.83
N GLY A 98 6.48 4.30 6.48
CA GLY A 98 7.71 4.41 7.23
C GLY A 98 8.92 3.83 6.52
N ASP A 99 10.08 4.08 7.11
CA ASP A 99 11.36 3.51 6.75
C ASP A 99 11.33 1.98 6.83
N SER A 100 11.98 1.33 5.87
CA SER A 100 12.10 -0.11 5.79
C SER A 100 13.53 -0.55 5.44
N HIS A 101 14.54 0.08 6.02
CA HIS A 101 15.95 -0.18 5.72
C HIS A 101 16.38 0.13 4.27
N ALA A 102 15.67 1.03 3.60
CA ALA A 102 15.94 1.50 2.23
C ALA A 102 16.30 3.00 2.24
N GLU A 103 17.35 3.37 2.98
CA GLU A 103 17.75 4.77 3.20
C GLU A 103 17.89 5.55 1.88
N GLU A 104 18.58 4.99 0.89
CA GLU A 104 18.76 5.63 -0.42
C GLU A 104 17.42 5.90 -1.13
N TYR A 105 16.47 4.97 -1.03
CA TYR A 105 15.13 5.16 -1.60
C TYR A 105 14.34 6.22 -0.86
N MET A 106 14.44 6.27 0.46
CA MET A 106 13.82 7.30 1.27
C MET A 106 14.36 8.69 0.93
N GLU A 107 15.68 8.83 0.78
CA GLU A 107 16.30 10.10 0.34
C GLU A 107 15.75 10.55 -1.03
N LYS A 108 15.57 9.62 -1.97
CA LYS A 108 14.95 9.90 -3.27
C LYS A 108 13.52 10.43 -3.09
N ILE A 109 12.69 9.77 -2.28
CA ILE A 109 11.30 10.20 -2.00
C ILE A 109 11.27 11.57 -1.33
N TYR A 110 12.11 11.81 -0.33
CA TYR A 110 12.24 13.14 0.31
C TYR A 110 12.71 14.20 -0.70
N GLY A 111 13.62 13.84 -1.60
CA GLY A 111 14.09 14.72 -2.67
C GLY A 111 12.94 15.20 -3.59
N TYR A 112 12.04 14.31 -3.97
CA TYR A 112 10.87 14.68 -4.78
C TYR A 112 9.90 15.62 -4.04
N ALA A 113 9.71 15.45 -2.74
CA ALA A 113 8.83 16.29 -1.95
C ALA A 113 9.44 17.68 -1.68
N LYS A 114 10.78 17.75 -1.70
CA LYS A 114 11.50 19.01 -1.46
C LYS A 114 11.21 20.02 -2.56
N GLY A 115 10.54 21.11 -2.20
CA GLY A 115 10.17 22.17 -3.15
C GLY A 115 8.77 22.04 -3.78
N ASN A 116 8.03 20.99 -3.45
CA ASN A 116 6.62 20.85 -3.85
C ASN A 116 5.73 20.71 -2.61
N SER A 117 5.15 21.82 -2.16
CA SER A 117 4.26 21.85 -0.99
C SER A 117 2.96 21.05 -1.12
N LYS A 118 2.64 20.59 -2.32
CA LYS A 118 1.50 19.70 -2.58
C LYS A 118 1.81 18.23 -2.29
N ILE A 119 3.09 17.85 -2.16
CA ILE A 119 3.48 16.49 -1.78
C ILE A 119 3.68 16.45 -0.26
N VAL A 120 2.85 15.71 0.43
CA VAL A 120 2.84 15.58 1.89
C VAL A 120 3.36 14.20 2.28
N LEU A 121 4.48 14.16 2.97
CA LEU A 121 5.03 12.94 3.56
C LEU A 121 4.58 12.88 5.03
N THR A 122 3.92 11.79 5.41
CA THR A 122 3.37 11.66 6.78
C THR A 122 4.21 10.78 7.68
N ASP A 123 5.24 10.13 7.12
CA ASP A 123 5.95 9.03 7.76
C ASP A 123 5.00 7.88 8.14
N PHE A 124 5.42 7.01 9.06
CA PHE A 124 4.57 5.92 9.55
C PHE A 124 3.39 6.46 10.36
N VAL A 125 2.19 6.05 9.98
CA VAL A 125 0.94 6.43 10.63
C VAL A 125 0.15 5.21 11.08
N GLN A 126 -0.57 5.34 12.20
CA GLN A 126 -1.43 4.30 12.76
C GLN A 126 -2.61 4.87 13.52
N GLY A 127 -3.54 4.00 13.90
CA GLY A 127 -4.70 4.36 14.70
C GLY A 127 -5.54 5.45 14.04
N ARG A 128 -5.96 6.45 14.81
CA ARG A 128 -6.88 7.48 14.34
C ARG A 128 -6.41 8.25 13.10
N VAL A 129 -5.12 8.56 13.00
CA VAL A 129 -4.58 9.28 11.83
C VAL A 129 -4.74 8.44 10.57
N LEU A 130 -4.46 7.14 10.64
CA LEU A 130 -4.64 6.20 9.55
C LEU A 130 -6.11 6.09 9.14
N GLU A 131 -7.02 5.94 10.12
CA GLU A 131 -8.47 5.91 9.89
C GLU A 131 -8.97 7.20 9.21
N GLU A 132 -8.48 8.36 9.64
CA GLU A 132 -8.82 9.66 9.03
C GLU A 132 -8.28 9.77 7.60
N LEU A 133 -7.05 9.27 7.33
CA LEU A 133 -6.48 9.27 5.98
C LEU A 133 -7.32 8.43 5.01
N PHE A 134 -7.70 7.22 5.39
CA PHE A 134 -8.58 6.41 4.54
C PHE A 134 -9.99 7.00 4.40
N SER A 135 -10.54 7.57 5.48
CA SER A 135 -11.92 8.10 5.47
C SER A 135 -12.12 9.30 4.58
N ASN A 136 -11.06 10.07 4.30
CA ASN A 136 -11.16 11.39 3.66
C ASN A 136 -10.36 11.49 2.36
N ALA A 137 -9.73 10.41 1.90
CA ALA A 137 -9.00 10.40 0.64
C ALA A 137 -9.97 10.53 -0.56
N TYR A 138 -9.57 11.31 -1.57
CA TYR A 138 -10.27 11.40 -2.85
C TYR A 138 -10.12 10.11 -3.66
N VAL A 139 -8.90 9.58 -3.72
CA VAL A 139 -8.54 8.34 -4.40
C VAL A 139 -7.37 7.68 -3.69
N PHE A 140 -7.36 6.36 -3.66
CA PHE A 140 -6.25 5.56 -3.15
C PHE A 140 -5.49 4.92 -4.32
N VAL A 141 -4.15 4.99 -4.31
CA VAL A 141 -3.32 4.52 -5.42
C VAL A 141 -2.29 3.52 -4.95
N VAL A 142 -2.20 2.37 -5.62
CA VAL A 142 -1.21 1.30 -5.37
C VAL A 142 -0.48 0.97 -6.67
N PRO A 143 0.62 1.66 -7.00
CA PRO A 143 1.38 1.44 -8.22
C PRO A 143 2.53 0.44 -8.01
N SER A 144 2.24 -0.68 -7.32
CA SER A 144 3.25 -1.67 -6.96
C SER A 144 3.68 -2.52 -8.16
N ASP A 145 4.98 -2.82 -8.29
CA ASP A 145 5.51 -3.76 -9.28
C ASP A 145 5.08 -5.20 -8.98
N VAL A 146 4.94 -5.54 -7.69
CA VAL A 146 4.57 -6.89 -7.24
C VAL A 146 3.65 -6.80 -6.02
N GLU A 147 2.48 -7.40 -6.14
CA GLU A 147 1.53 -7.58 -5.03
C GLU A 147 0.97 -9.00 -5.02
N GLY A 148 0.90 -9.59 -3.83
CA GLY A 148 0.15 -10.84 -3.63
C GLY A 148 -1.30 -10.53 -3.27
N MET A 149 -1.50 -9.87 -2.13
CA MET A 149 -2.78 -9.33 -1.65
C MET A 149 -2.47 -8.15 -0.72
N SER A 150 -2.64 -6.95 -1.24
CA SER A 150 -2.36 -5.71 -0.51
C SER A 150 -3.38 -5.47 0.59
N ILE A 151 -2.95 -5.50 1.86
CA ILE A 151 -3.81 -5.19 3.01
C ILE A 151 -4.28 -3.74 2.94
N SER A 152 -3.40 -2.80 2.61
CA SER A 152 -3.78 -1.38 2.49
C SER A 152 -4.79 -1.12 1.39
N LEU A 153 -4.78 -1.91 0.29
CA LEU A 153 -5.82 -1.85 -0.74
C LEU A 153 -7.16 -2.35 -0.20
N LEU A 154 -7.16 -3.48 0.53
CA LEU A 154 -8.38 -4.01 1.15
C LEU A 154 -8.95 -3.03 2.17
N GLU A 155 -8.10 -2.40 2.97
CA GLU A 155 -8.50 -1.34 3.89
C GLU A 155 -9.12 -0.16 3.13
N ALA A 156 -8.44 0.39 2.12
CA ALA A 156 -8.97 1.48 1.30
C ALA A 156 -10.34 1.16 0.71
N MET A 157 -10.51 -0.04 0.15
CA MET A 157 -11.80 -0.51 -0.38
C MET A 157 -12.87 -0.60 0.70
N SER A 158 -12.53 -1.04 1.92
CA SER A 158 -13.48 -1.10 3.04
C SER A 158 -13.98 0.28 3.47
N TYR A 159 -13.13 1.29 3.39
CA TYR A 159 -13.52 2.69 3.63
C TYR A 159 -14.33 3.29 2.46
N GLY A 160 -14.45 2.56 1.33
CA GLY A 160 -15.20 2.99 0.15
C GLY A 160 -14.41 3.95 -0.74
N ASN A 161 -13.09 3.93 -0.67
CA ASN A 161 -12.25 4.72 -1.56
C ASN A 161 -12.35 4.21 -3.00
N CYS A 162 -12.33 5.12 -3.97
CA CYS A 162 -11.95 4.79 -5.33
C CYS A 162 -10.48 4.36 -5.32
N CYS A 163 -10.17 3.23 -5.97
CA CYS A 163 -8.81 2.70 -5.97
C CYS A 163 -8.26 2.61 -7.41
N VAL A 164 -7.02 3.04 -7.59
CA VAL A 164 -6.24 2.87 -8.81
C VAL A 164 -5.07 1.96 -8.48
N VAL A 165 -4.93 0.88 -9.23
CA VAL A 165 -3.90 -0.15 -8.99
C VAL A 165 -3.17 -0.48 -10.29
N SER A 166 -1.92 -0.95 -10.18
CA SER A 166 -1.21 -1.61 -11.29
C SER A 166 -1.83 -2.98 -11.56
N ASP A 167 -1.77 -3.43 -12.79
CA ASP A 167 -2.18 -4.75 -13.28
C ASP A 167 -1.05 -5.79 -13.19
#